data_7354476de9d38b147b48433cb53f5424
#
_entry.id   7354476de9d38b147b48433cb53f5424
#
_cell.length_a   1.000
_cell.length_b   1.000
_cell.length_c   1.000
_cell.angle_alpha   90.00
_cell.angle_beta   90.00
_cell.angle_gamma   90.00
#
_symmetry.space_group_name_H-M   'P 1'
#
loop_
_entity.id
_entity.type
_entity.pdbx_description
1 polymer ?
#
loop_
_entity_poly.entity_id
_entity_poly.type
_entity_poly.pdbx_seq_one_letter_code
_entity_poly.pdbx_strand_id
1 'polypeptide(L)'
;MDGWGIGYFKKYRAFVEKSADRAYVAGRYHDSFQRLARVINSRIILCHVRLQTSGPVDECHAHPFILEFGGHYWLFAHNGKAPAVEGYRTLGSPIEGAQSDSARTFEYLRDRMQSYSHIPPQPLPSLFRTVHQSTAQLLANYPGNYNYLLTNGWVIFAFTNHRQFMMLRGSRKLEGGLMITTLERGLSDENWRRVAKSTNRQGLLMMISGTDLIYQEAL
;
A
#
# COMPACT_ATOMS: atom_id res chain seq x y z
N MET A 1 -4.40 12.04 14.48
CA MET A 1 -3.52 11.36 13.50
C MET A 1 -2.31 10.92 14.27
N ASP A 2 -2.06 9.64 14.33
CA ASP A 2 -1.26 9.02 15.39
C ASP A 2 -0.05 8.29 14.81
N GLY A 3 0.68 8.98 13.97
CA GLY A 3 1.88 8.52 13.28
C GLY A 3 1.81 8.68 11.77
N TRP A 4 2.95 8.54 11.13
CA TRP A 4 3.09 8.60 9.68
C TRP A 4 4.27 7.76 9.21
N GLY A 5 4.31 7.49 7.91
CA GLY A 5 5.49 6.93 7.28
C GLY A 5 5.52 7.18 5.80
N ILE A 6 6.74 7.20 5.28
CA ILE A 6 7.07 7.38 3.86
C ILE A 6 7.98 6.23 3.44
N GLY A 7 7.54 5.46 2.46
CA GLY A 7 8.34 4.45 1.80
C GLY A 7 8.72 4.90 0.39
N TYR A 8 9.96 4.64 -0.01
CA TYR A 8 10.48 5.04 -1.31
C TYR A 8 11.58 4.09 -1.78
N PHE A 9 11.96 4.21 -3.03
CA PHE A 9 13.01 3.38 -3.61
C PHE A 9 14.19 4.25 -4.06
N LYS A 10 15.41 3.76 -3.79
CA LYS A 10 16.64 4.30 -4.34
C LYS A 10 17.35 3.17 -5.08
N LYS A 11 17.42 3.28 -6.41
CA LYS A 11 17.77 2.16 -7.29
C LYS A 11 16.78 1.01 -7.07
N TYR A 12 17.26 -0.15 -6.63
CA TYR A 12 16.44 -1.36 -6.41
C TYR A 12 16.10 -1.62 -4.94
N ARG A 13 16.57 -0.77 -4.03
CA ARG A 13 16.38 -0.93 -2.59
C ARG A 13 15.26 -0.02 -2.09
N ALA A 14 14.39 -0.58 -1.27
CA ALA A 14 13.38 0.19 -0.57
C ALA A 14 13.91 0.75 0.75
N PHE A 15 13.40 1.91 1.12
CA PHE A 15 13.65 2.60 2.38
C PHE A 15 12.32 3.03 2.96
N VAL A 16 12.24 3.02 4.29
CA VAL A 16 11.05 3.45 5.02
C VAL A 16 11.48 4.34 6.18
N GLU A 17 10.88 5.51 6.23
CA GLU A 17 10.98 6.44 7.35
C GLU A 17 9.63 6.56 8.03
N LYS A 18 9.61 6.39 9.35
CA LYS A 18 8.38 6.38 10.16
C LYS A 18 8.53 7.26 11.38
N SER A 19 7.39 7.69 11.92
CA SER A 19 7.32 8.33 13.22
C SER A 19 5.98 8.01 13.88
N ALA A 20 5.99 7.83 15.19
CA ALA A 20 4.80 7.78 16.02
C ALA A 20 4.17 9.18 16.24
N ASP A 21 4.90 10.24 15.91
CA ASP A 21 4.40 11.61 16.02
C ASP A 21 3.29 11.90 15.01
N ARG A 22 2.48 12.90 15.33
CA ARG A 22 1.44 13.35 14.42
C ARG A 22 2.02 14.03 13.18
N ALA A 23 1.61 13.61 11.99
CA ALA A 23 2.01 14.25 10.73
C ALA A 23 1.56 15.71 10.63
N TYR A 24 0.47 16.08 11.30
CA TYR A 24 -0.16 17.39 11.24
C TYR A 24 -0.71 17.80 12.62
N VAL A 25 -0.27 18.95 13.14
CA VAL A 25 -0.68 19.48 14.43
C VAL A 25 -0.84 21.00 14.32
N ALA A 26 -1.93 21.54 14.90
CA ALA A 26 -2.18 22.97 15.02
C ALA A 26 -2.01 23.77 13.71
N GLY A 27 -2.50 23.24 12.60
CA GLY A 27 -2.49 23.94 11.32
C GLY A 27 -1.21 23.79 10.49
N ARG A 28 -0.23 23.00 10.94
CA ARG A 28 1.02 22.76 10.21
C ARG A 28 1.46 21.29 10.21
N TYR A 29 2.18 20.91 9.18
CA TYR A 29 2.81 19.60 9.11
C TYR A 29 4.01 19.50 10.04
N HIS A 30 4.28 18.30 10.54
CA HIS A 30 5.48 18.01 11.32
C HIS A 30 6.75 18.27 10.49
N ASP A 31 7.75 18.94 11.09
CA ASP A 31 8.95 19.38 10.37
C ASP A 31 9.71 18.23 9.70
N SER A 32 9.85 17.08 10.38
CA SER A 32 10.51 15.90 9.81
C SER A 32 9.78 15.37 8.59
N PHE A 33 8.44 15.29 8.65
CA PHE A 33 7.62 14.87 7.51
C PHE A 33 7.81 15.81 6.30
N GLN A 34 7.81 17.14 6.54
CA GLN A 34 8.03 18.11 5.47
C GLN A 34 9.43 18.04 4.87
N ARG A 35 10.46 17.90 5.72
CA ARG A 35 11.86 17.80 5.26
C ARG A 35 12.06 16.57 4.39
N LEU A 36 11.56 15.42 4.83
CA LEU A 36 11.64 14.17 4.05
C LEU A 36 10.90 14.29 2.73
N ALA A 37 9.69 14.84 2.73
CA ALA A 37 8.91 15.04 1.50
C ALA A 37 9.61 15.92 0.46
N ARG A 38 10.50 16.83 0.89
CA ARG A 38 11.27 17.73 0.00
C ARG A 38 12.53 17.08 -0.58
N VAL A 39 13.13 16.10 0.12
CA VAL A 39 14.43 15.53 -0.27
C VAL A 39 14.30 14.15 -0.91
N ILE A 40 13.17 13.48 -0.72
CA ILE A 40 12.93 12.18 -1.35
C ILE A 40 12.70 12.40 -2.84
N ASN A 41 13.57 11.78 -3.64
CA ASN A 41 13.41 11.66 -5.08
C ASN A 41 13.34 10.18 -5.44
N SER A 42 12.17 9.71 -5.81
CA SER A 42 11.91 8.32 -6.13
C SER A 42 10.81 8.20 -7.20
N ARG A 43 10.95 7.20 -8.06
CA ARG A 43 9.93 6.88 -9.07
C ARG A 43 8.58 6.53 -8.45
N ILE A 44 8.59 5.85 -7.31
CA ILE A 44 7.40 5.48 -6.55
C ILE A 44 7.61 5.86 -5.09
N ILE A 45 6.64 6.56 -4.53
CA ILE A 45 6.61 6.95 -3.12
C ILE A 45 5.28 6.46 -2.56
N LEU A 46 5.33 5.77 -1.43
CA LEU A 46 4.18 5.27 -0.69
C LEU A 46 4.10 5.97 0.67
N CYS A 47 3.11 6.85 0.83
CA CYS A 47 2.87 7.59 2.07
C CYS A 47 1.65 7.06 2.80
N HIS A 48 1.73 7.01 4.12
CA HIS A 48 0.60 6.69 4.97
C HIS A 48 0.57 7.60 6.19
N VAL A 49 -0.59 8.17 6.47
CA VAL A 49 -0.87 8.90 7.71
C VAL A 49 -1.83 8.06 8.53
N ARG A 50 -1.37 7.61 9.69
CA ARG A 50 -2.13 6.72 10.55
C ARG A 50 -3.21 7.47 11.32
N LEU A 51 -4.42 6.92 11.31
CA LEU A 51 -5.44 7.19 12.30
C LEU A 51 -5.58 5.92 13.13
N GLN A 52 -5.20 5.96 14.40
CA GLN A 52 -5.25 4.80 15.28
C GLN A 52 -6.70 4.32 15.44
N THR A 53 -6.95 3.08 15.06
CA THR A 53 -8.20 2.38 15.31
C THR A 53 -7.99 1.11 16.15
N SER A 54 -6.73 0.61 16.20
CA SER A 54 -6.32 -0.55 16.99
C SER A 54 -4.80 -0.57 17.19
N GLY A 55 -4.33 -1.28 18.22
CA GLY A 55 -2.92 -1.45 18.53
C GLY A 55 -2.24 -0.21 19.15
N PRO A 56 -0.99 -0.33 19.58
CA PRO A 56 -0.23 0.78 20.17
C PRO A 56 0.12 1.86 19.15
N VAL A 57 0.37 3.08 19.66
CA VAL A 57 0.93 4.19 18.85
C VAL A 57 2.44 4.07 18.93
N ASP A 58 3.02 3.39 17.95
CA ASP A 58 4.45 3.21 17.80
C ASP A 58 4.84 3.16 16.32
N GLU A 59 6.13 3.18 16.04
CA GLU A 59 6.68 3.12 14.69
C GLU A 59 6.53 1.75 14.04
N CYS A 60 6.53 0.66 14.85
CA CYS A 60 6.40 -0.70 14.32
C CYS A 60 5.06 -0.93 13.62
N HIS A 61 4.00 -0.26 14.11
CA HIS A 61 2.66 -0.35 13.54
C HIS A 61 2.35 0.76 12.52
N ALA A 62 3.25 1.73 12.30
CA ALA A 62 3.09 2.72 11.24
C ALA A 62 3.40 2.11 9.87
N HIS A 63 2.56 2.43 8.87
CA HIS A 63 2.82 2.04 7.47
C HIS A 63 3.71 3.07 6.77
N PRO A 64 4.36 2.70 5.66
CA PRO A 64 4.34 1.38 5.03
C PRO A 64 5.22 0.35 5.75
N PHE A 65 4.89 -0.92 5.56
CA PHE A 65 5.76 -2.04 5.90
C PHE A 65 6.69 -2.35 4.73
N ILE A 66 7.82 -2.99 5.04
CA ILE A 66 8.82 -3.43 4.07
C ILE A 66 9.12 -4.90 4.29
N LEU A 67 9.15 -5.69 3.21
CA LEU A 67 9.64 -7.06 3.18
C LEU A 67 10.47 -7.28 1.92
N GLU A 68 11.44 -8.21 2.00
CA GLU A 68 12.20 -8.68 0.85
C GLU A 68 11.79 -10.11 0.51
N PHE A 69 11.30 -10.32 -0.70
CA PHE A 69 10.94 -11.64 -1.21
C PHE A 69 10.88 -11.65 -2.74
N GLY A 70 11.08 -12.84 -3.33
CA GLY A 70 11.11 -13.00 -4.79
C GLY A 70 12.18 -12.15 -5.47
N GLY A 71 13.29 -11.85 -4.79
CA GLY A 71 14.38 -11.02 -5.31
C GLY A 71 14.08 -9.51 -5.37
N HIS A 72 13.00 -9.05 -4.73
CA HIS A 72 12.60 -7.65 -4.70
C HIS A 72 12.29 -7.18 -3.28
N TYR A 73 12.52 -5.89 -3.03
CA TYR A 73 11.92 -5.19 -1.90
C TYR A 73 10.48 -4.80 -2.23
N TRP A 74 9.60 -5.02 -1.28
CA TRP A 74 8.19 -4.69 -1.39
C TRP A 74 7.78 -3.73 -0.29
N LEU A 75 7.02 -2.72 -0.64
CA LEU A 75 6.37 -1.81 0.30
C LEU A 75 4.88 -2.06 0.30
N PHE A 76 4.28 -2.00 1.49
CA PHE A 76 2.86 -2.24 1.69
C PHE A 76 2.24 -1.22 2.65
N ALA A 77 1.11 -0.65 2.27
CA ALA A 77 0.26 0.15 3.15
C ALA A 77 -1.19 -0.28 3.03
N HIS A 78 -1.88 -0.34 4.15
CA HIS A 78 -3.25 -0.80 4.26
C HIS A 78 -4.11 0.23 5.00
N ASN A 79 -5.29 0.48 4.49
CA ASN A 79 -6.34 1.29 5.11
C ASN A 79 -7.62 0.46 5.16
N GLY A 80 -7.87 -0.18 6.27
CA GLY A 80 -9.00 -1.07 6.47
C GLY A 80 -9.03 -1.65 7.87
N LYS A 81 -9.88 -2.65 8.05
CA LYS A 81 -9.96 -3.44 9.28
C LYS A 81 -10.26 -4.88 8.93
N ALA A 82 -9.34 -5.78 9.25
CA ALA A 82 -9.39 -7.19 8.90
C ALA A 82 -9.02 -8.09 10.08
N PRO A 83 -9.81 -8.12 11.16
CA PRO A 83 -9.46 -8.87 12.38
C PRO A 83 -9.31 -10.37 12.15
N ALA A 84 -9.97 -10.93 11.12
CA ALA A 84 -9.86 -12.34 10.79
C ALA A 84 -8.41 -12.78 10.46
N VAL A 85 -7.58 -11.88 9.92
CA VAL A 85 -6.19 -12.20 9.55
C VAL A 85 -5.21 -12.11 10.72
N GLU A 86 -5.58 -11.54 11.86
CA GLU A 86 -4.69 -11.38 13.02
C GLU A 86 -4.16 -12.73 13.53
N GLY A 87 -4.94 -13.79 13.37
CA GLY A 87 -4.54 -15.16 13.71
C GLY A 87 -3.58 -15.83 12.72
N TYR A 88 -3.28 -15.20 11.60
CA TYR A 88 -2.39 -15.78 10.61
C TYR A 88 -0.98 -15.98 11.16
N ARG A 89 -0.41 -17.16 10.91
CA ARG A 89 0.99 -17.50 11.23
C ARG A 89 1.77 -17.57 9.93
N THR A 90 2.68 -16.64 9.77
CA THR A 90 3.53 -16.55 8.57
C THR A 90 4.46 -17.75 8.44
N LEU A 91 4.74 -18.16 7.20
CA LEU A 91 5.69 -19.21 6.87
C LEU A 91 7.14 -18.72 6.90
N GLY A 92 7.35 -17.41 6.69
CA GLY A 92 8.66 -16.78 6.74
C GLY A 92 8.88 -15.97 8.02
N SER A 93 9.90 -15.10 8.02
CA SER A 93 10.15 -14.19 9.14
C SER A 93 9.01 -13.18 9.28
N PRO A 94 8.47 -12.98 10.49
CA PRO A 94 7.45 -11.98 10.74
C PRO A 94 8.01 -10.56 10.59
N ILE A 95 7.12 -9.60 10.37
CA ILE A 95 7.48 -8.18 10.45
C ILE A 95 7.77 -7.86 11.91
N GLU A 96 8.99 -7.44 12.19
CA GLU A 96 9.49 -7.21 13.55
C GLU A 96 8.64 -6.15 14.27
N GLY A 97 8.24 -6.49 15.49
CA GLY A 97 7.46 -5.60 16.35
C GLY A 97 6.01 -5.34 15.93
N ALA A 98 5.59 -5.75 14.72
CA ALA A 98 4.26 -5.47 14.20
C ALA A 98 3.34 -6.69 14.30
N GLN A 99 2.24 -6.55 15.05
CA GLN A 99 1.24 -7.61 15.24
C GLN A 99 -0.16 -7.22 14.75
N SER A 100 -0.26 -6.15 13.94
CA SER A 100 -1.54 -5.68 13.41
C SER A 100 -2.08 -6.56 12.30
N ASP A 101 -3.38 -6.47 12.04
CA ASP A 101 -4.04 -7.05 10.88
C ASP A 101 -3.36 -6.68 9.56
N SER A 102 -2.86 -5.45 9.47
CA SER A 102 -2.13 -4.95 8.31
C SER A 102 -0.78 -5.66 8.11
N ALA A 103 -0.02 -5.90 9.18
CA ALA A 103 1.22 -6.65 9.13
C ALA A 103 0.95 -8.10 8.71
N ARG A 104 -0.05 -8.75 9.32
CA ARG A 104 -0.46 -10.12 8.97
C ARG A 104 -0.97 -10.23 7.54
N THR A 105 -1.68 -9.22 7.05
CA THR A 105 -2.10 -9.14 5.64
C THR A 105 -0.89 -9.16 4.70
N PHE A 106 0.12 -8.35 4.98
CA PHE A 106 1.32 -8.29 4.14
C PHE A 106 2.13 -9.59 4.19
N GLU A 107 2.29 -10.18 5.37
CA GLU A 107 2.94 -11.49 5.54
C GLU A 107 2.20 -12.58 4.76
N TYR A 108 0.87 -12.60 4.83
CA TYR A 108 0.04 -13.53 4.05
C TYR A 108 0.26 -13.38 2.56
N LEU A 109 0.19 -12.14 2.06
CA LEU A 109 0.42 -11.86 0.63
C LEU A 109 1.81 -12.30 0.19
N ARG A 110 2.86 -12.00 0.99
CA ARG A 110 4.22 -12.50 0.72
C ARG A 110 4.25 -14.01 0.58
N ASP A 111 3.71 -14.74 1.55
CA ASP A 111 3.78 -16.20 1.58
C ASP A 111 3.02 -16.81 0.40
N ARG A 112 1.87 -16.23 0.00
CA ARG A 112 1.13 -16.67 -1.18
C ARG A 112 1.85 -16.30 -2.48
N MET A 113 2.34 -15.09 -2.61
CA MET A 113 3.09 -14.66 -3.80
C MET A 113 4.34 -15.51 -4.02
N GLN A 114 5.07 -15.87 -2.97
CA GLN A 114 6.23 -16.76 -3.06
C GLN A 114 5.84 -18.17 -3.52
N SER A 115 4.68 -18.70 -3.10
CA SER A 115 4.23 -20.02 -3.55
C SER A 115 3.80 -20.07 -5.02
N TYR A 116 3.44 -18.92 -5.62
CA TYR A 116 3.12 -18.83 -7.05
C TYR A 116 4.31 -18.40 -7.92
N SER A 117 5.35 -17.86 -7.31
CA SER A 117 6.51 -17.30 -8.02
C SER A 117 7.64 -18.30 -8.01
N HIS A 118 7.76 -19.06 -9.09
CA HIS A 118 8.83 -20.05 -9.20
C HIS A 118 10.15 -19.48 -9.74
N ILE A 119 10.12 -18.36 -10.47
CA ILE A 119 11.33 -17.73 -11.05
C ILE A 119 11.10 -16.21 -11.25
N PRO A 120 11.92 -15.31 -10.68
CA PRO A 120 11.96 -13.89 -11.07
C PRO A 120 12.89 -13.66 -12.28
N PRO A 121 12.71 -12.55 -13.04
CA PRO A 121 11.58 -11.63 -12.99
C PRO A 121 10.38 -12.16 -13.75
N GLN A 122 9.20 -12.05 -13.15
CA GLN A 122 7.97 -12.44 -13.86
C GLN A 122 7.53 -11.37 -14.86
N PRO A 123 7.03 -11.77 -16.04
CA PRO A 123 6.29 -10.86 -16.93
C PRO A 123 5.12 -10.20 -16.19
N LEU A 124 4.82 -8.93 -16.50
CA LEU A 124 3.76 -8.17 -15.82
C LEU A 124 2.39 -8.89 -15.76
N PRO A 125 1.93 -9.60 -16.82
CA PRO A 125 0.69 -10.37 -16.74
C PRO A 125 0.73 -11.49 -15.71
N SER A 126 1.87 -12.17 -15.57
CA SER A 126 2.03 -13.26 -14.58
C SER A 126 2.10 -12.69 -13.17
N LEU A 127 2.79 -11.58 -12.98
CA LEU A 127 2.86 -10.89 -11.70
C LEU A 127 1.46 -10.38 -11.27
N PHE A 128 0.68 -9.83 -12.21
CA PHE A 128 -0.70 -9.41 -11.94
C PHE A 128 -1.55 -10.61 -11.48
N ARG A 129 -1.52 -11.72 -12.20
CA ARG A 129 -2.24 -12.94 -11.81
C ARG A 129 -1.83 -13.48 -10.44
N THR A 130 -0.53 -13.45 -10.14
CA THR A 130 -0.01 -13.86 -8.83
C THR A 130 -0.62 -13.03 -7.70
N VAL A 131 -0.61 -11.70 -7.83
CA VAL A 131 -1.20 -10.82 -6.81
C VAL A 131 -2.71 -10.97 -6.75
N HIS A 132 -3.38 -11.10 -7.90
CA HIS A 132 -4.84 -11.32 -7.98
C HIS A 132 -5.26 -12.60 -7.25
N GLN A 133 -4.61 -13.73 -7.54
CA GLN A 133 -4.87 -15.01 -6.88
C GLN A 133 -4.58 -14.97 -5.38
N SER A 134 -3.45 -14.33 -4.99
CA SER A 134 -3.10 -14.17 -3.57
C SER A 134 -4.15 -13.34 -2.82
N THR A 135 -4.67 -12.30 -3.47
CA THR A 135 -5.72 -11.43 -2.91
C THR A 135 -7.05 -12.17 -2.84
N ALA A 136 -7.42 -12.93 -3.86
CA ALA A 136 -8.64 -13.74 -3.84
C ALA A 136 -8.62 -14.75 -2.69
N GLN A 137 -7.49 -15.43 -2.47
CA GLN A 137 -7.32 -16.36 -1.34
C GLN A 137 -7.32 -15.65 0.00
N LEU A 138 -6.75 -14.42 0.10
CA LEU A 138 -6.84 -13.61 1.30
C LEU A 138 -8.29 -13.34 1.68
N LEU A 139 -9.11 -12.91 0.72
CA LEU A 139 -10.53 -12.61 0.95
C LEU A 139 -11.33 -13.85 1.35
N ALA A 140 -11.05 -14.98 0.72
CA ALA A 140 -11.73 -16.24 1.00
C ALA A 140 -11.41 -16.78 2.40
N ASN A 141 -10.16 -16.70 2.83
CA ASN A 141 -9.70 -17.26 4.11
C ASN A 141 -9.86 -16.29 5.28
N TYR A 142 -9.74 -14.99 5.02
CA TYR A 142 -9.73 -13.94 6.04
C TYR A 142 -10.61 -12.77 5.58
N PRO A 143 -11.94 -12.90 5.64
CA PRO A 143 -12.84 -11.83 5.24
C PRO A 143 -12.59 -10.57 6.07
N GLY A 144 -12.58 -9.41 5.39
CA GLY A 144 -12.29 -8.13 6.01
C GLY A 144 -12.40 -6.96 5.03
N ASN A 145 -12.15 -5.78 5.56
CA ASN A 145 -12.09 -4.55 4.78
C ASN A 145 -10.64 -4.26 4.40
N TYR A 146 -10.34 -4.38 3.12
CA TYR A 146 -9.00 -4.18 2.59
C TYR A 146 -8.98 -3.07 1.55
N ASN A 147 -8.22 -2.02 1.84
CA ASN A 147 -7.72 -1.09 0.84
C ASN A 147 -6.22 -1.07 1.00
N TYR A 148 -5.49 -1.65 0.09
CA TYR A 148 -4.05 -1.67 0.19
C TYR A 148 -3.36 -1.14 -1.07
N LEU A 149 -2.16 -0.64 -0.87
CA LEU A 149 -1.16 -0.37 -1.89
C LEU A 149 0.04 -1.28 -1.65
N LEU A 150 0.46 -1.97 -2.69
CA LEU A 150 1.61 -2.88 -2.70
C LEU A 150 2.51 -2.50 -3.87
N THR A 151 3.82 -2.36 -3.65
CA THR A 151 4.73 -1.99 -4.73
C THR A 151 6.13 -2.57 -4.54
N ASN A 152 6.77 -2.92 -5.66
CA ASN A 152 8.17 -3.34 -5.71
C ASN A 152 9.09 -2.28 -6.33
N GLY A 153 8.64 -1.03 -6.45
CA GLY A 153 9.39 0.07 -7.07
C GLY A 153 9.27 0.17 -8.59
N TRP A 154 8.64 -0.82 -9.25
CA TRP A 154 8.38 -0.83 -10.69
C TRP A 154 6.92 -0.64 -11.02
N VAL A 155 6.06 -1.30 -10.25
CA VAL A 155 4.62 -1.27 -10.39
C VAL A 155 3.97 -1.03 -9.04
N ILE A 156 2.75 -0.50 -9.07
CA ILE A 156 1.88 -0.34 -7.92
C ILE A 156 0.66 -1.22 -8.13
N PHE A 157 0.37 -2.08 -7.17
CA PHE A 157 -0.93 -2.74 -7.03
C PHE A 157 -1.78 -1.95 -6.06
N ALA A 158 -3.00 -1.65 -6.46
CA ALA A 158 -3.99 -0.99 -5.61
C ALA A 158 -5.23 -1.89 -5.55
N PHE A 159 -5.54 -2.38 -4.36
CA PHE A 159 -6.72 -3.20 -4.12
C PHE A 159 -7.72 -2.49 -3.23
N THR A 160 -8.99 -2.59 -3.56
CA THR A 160 -10.08 -2.07 -2.75
C THR A 160 -11.30 -2.99 -2.77
N ASN A 161 -11.82 -3.32 -1.58
CA ASN A 161 -13.17 -3.88 -1.40
C ASN A 161 -14.02 -3.06 -0.42
N HIS A 162 -13.47 -1.98 0.12
CA HIS A 162 -14.11 -1.20 1.17
C HIS A 162 -14.26 0.28 0.80
N ARG A 163 -13.13 0.99 0.61
CA ARG A 163 -13.11 2.42 0.26
C ARG A 163 -12.75 2.62 -1.20
N GLN A 164 -13.26 3.69 -1.77
CA GLN A 164 -12.93 4.10 -3.12
C GLN A 164 -11.54 4.74 -3.16
N PHE A 165 -10.76 4.43 -4.19
CA PHE A 165 -9.56 5.21 -4.51
C PHE A 165 -9.92 6.45 -5.33
N MET A 166 -9.23 7.53 -5.04
CA MET A 166 -9.16 8.73 -5.86
C MET A 166 -7.84 8.74 -6.62
N MET A 167 -7.87 9.10 -7.89
CA MET A 167 -6.71 9.15 -8.77
C MET A 167 -6.58 10.54 -9.37
N LEU A 168 -5.37 11.10 -9.31
CA LEU A 168 -5.02 12.38 -9.93
C LEU A 168 -3.93 12.14 -10.98
N ARG A 169 -4.17 12.62 -12.19
CA ARG A 169 -3.21 12.60 -13.31
C ARG A 169 -3.04 13.99 -13.91
N GLY A 170 -1.86 14.23 -14.46
CA GLY A 170 -1.61 15.43 -15.26
C GLY A 170 -1.68 16.74 -14.48
N SER A 171 -1.65 16.68 -13.14
CA SER A 171 -1.53 17.88 -12.32
C SER A 171 -0.15 18.52 -12.52
N ARG A 172 -0.11 19.85 -12.62
CA ARG A 172 1.15 20.59 -12.65
C ARG A 172 1.97 20.39 -11.38
N LYS A 173 1.31 20.15 -10.25
CA LYS A 173 1.94 19.88 -8.95
C LYS A 173 2.63 18.51 -8.90
N LEU A 174 2.25 17.59 -9.79
CA LEU A 174 2.82 16.25 -9.88
C LEU A 174 3.82 16.10 -11.05
N GLU A 175 4.12 17.19 -11.75
CA GLU A 175 5.07 17.19 -12.89
C GLU A 175 4.82 16.04 -13.89
N GLY A 176 3.55 15.78 -14.17
CA GLY A 176 3.13 14.67 -15.05
C GLY A 176 3.00 13.31 -14.36
N GLY A 177 3.24 13.23 -13.05
CA GLY A 177 3.08 12.01 -12.28
C GLY A 177 1.62 11.60 -12.06
N LEU A 178 1.45 10.47 -11.39
CA LEU A 178 0.15 9.95 -10.96
C LEU A 178 0.11 9.84 -9.42
N MET A 179 -0.98 10.25 -8.81
CA MET A 179 -1.27 10.03 -7.41
C MET A 179 -2.53 9.17 -7.25
N ILE A 180 -2.47 8.20 -6.35
CA ILE A 180 -3.62 7.39 -5.93
C ILE A 180 -3.77 7.46 -4.41
N THR A 181 -4.98 7.68 -3.92
CA THR A 181 -5.24 7.84 -2.48
C THR A 181 -6.60 7.31 -2.09
N THR A 182 -6.77 6.94 -0.82
CA THR A 182 -8.06 6.61 -0.22
C THR A 182 -8.75 7.82 0.44
N LEU A 183 -8.16 9.01 0.37
CA LEU A 183 -8.74 10.20 0.94
C LEU A 183 -9.99 10.62 0.15
N GLU A 184 -11.12 10.75 0.84
CA GLU A 184 -12.41 11.07 0.23
C GLU A 184 -12.77 12.57 0.34
N ARG A 185 -12.09 13.32 1.19
CA ARG A 185 -12.39 14.73 1.50
C ARG A 185 -11.13 15.59 1.50
N GLY A 186 -11.27 16.86 1.18
CA GLY A 186 -10.18 17.84 1.22
C GLY A 186 -9.20 17.76 0.05
N LEU A 187 -9.54 17.05 -1.00
CA LEU A 187 -8.84 17.05 -2.28
C LEU A 187 -9.45 18.16 -3.16
N SER A 188 -9.26 19.42 -2.75
CA SER A 188 -9.78 20.57 -3.49
C SER A 188 -8.90 20.91 -4.68
N ASP A 189 -9.49 21.58 -5.67
CA ASP A 189 -8.87 22.33 -6.77
C ASP A 189 -8.16 21.53 -7.87
N GLU A 190 -8.21 20.21 -7.85
CA GLU A 190 -7.60 19.35 -8.86
C GLU A 190 -8.62 18.38 -9.46
N ASN A 191 -8.38 17.95 -10.70
CA ASN A 191 -9.27 17.02 -11.41
C ASN A 191 -9.10 15.56 -10.94
N TRP A 192 -9.46 15.30 -9.69
CA TRP A 192 -9.49 13.97 -9.15
C TRP A 192 -10.55 13.10 -9.79
N ARG A 193 -10.16 11.91 -10.20
CA ARG A 193 -11.08 10.91 -10.74
C ARG A 193 -11.31 9.82 -9.69
N ARG A 194 -12.55 9.43 -9.53
CA ARG A 194 -12.89 8.27 -8.71
C ARG A 194 -12.54 7.00 -9.47
N VAL A 195 -11.86 6.07 -8.81
CA VAL A 195 -11.69 4.72 -9.32
C VAL A 195 -12.95 3.92 -9.01
N ALA A 196 -13.53 3.24 -10.00
CA ALA A 196 -14.76 2.48 -9.81
C ALA A 196 -14.57 1.39 -8.76
N LYS A 197 -15.51 1.29 -7.81
CA LYS A 197 -15.63 0.12 -6.95
C LYS A 197 -16.18 -1.05 -7.75
N SER A 198 -15.75 -2.26 -7.41
CA SER A 198 -16.47 -3.45 -7.86
C SER A 198 -17.91 -3.44 -7.28
N THR A 199 -18.89 -3.67 -8.11
CA THR A 199 -20.31 -3.77 -7.68
C THR A 199 -20.59 -5.06 -6.90
N ASN A 200 -19.71 -6.05 -6.96
CA ASN A 200 -19.94 -7.42 -6.48
C ASN A 200 -19.41 -7.71 -5.07
N ARG A 201 -19.09 -6.69 -4.27
CA ARG A 201 -18.49 -6.82 -2.92
C ARG A 201 -17.14 -7.56 -2.84
N GLN A 202 -16.66 -8.13 -3.93
CA GLN A 202 -15.43 -8.91 -3.97
C GLN A 202 -14.17 -8.04 -4.05
N GLY A 203 -14.31 -6.83 -4.56
CA GLY A 203 -13.21 -5.90 -4.66
C GLY A 203 -12.68 -5.73 -6.08
N LEU A 204 -11.75 -4.80 -6.21
CA LEU A 204 -11.11 -4.44 -7.47
C LEU A 204 -9.61 -4.36 -7.27
N LEU A 205 -8.86 -5.15 -8.02
CA LEU A 205 -7.40 -5.06 -8.08
C LEU A 205 -7.00 -4.30 -9.34
N MET A 206 -6.07 -3.36 -9.17
CA MET A 206 -5.46 -2.57 -10.23
C MET A 206 -3.96 -2.74 -10.20
N MET A 207 -3.33 -2.69 -11.37
CA MET A 207 -1.88 -2.61 -11.52
C MET A 207 -1.51 -1.38 -12.35
N ILE A 208 -0.64 -0.57 -11.81
CA ILE A 208 -0.19 0.69 -12.39
C ILE A 208 1.32 0.58 -12.67
N SER A 209 1.74 0.98 -13.87
CA SER A 209 3.14 1.10 -14.26
C SER A 209 3.41 2.50 -14.82
N GLY A 210 4.39 3.19 -14.23
CA GLY A 210 4.56 4.62 -14.52
C GLY A 210 3.31 5.42 -14.12
N THR A 211 2.66 6.03 -15.10
CA THR A 211 1.40 6.75 -14.90
C THR A 211 0.18 6.01 -15.47
N ASP A 212 0.36 4.78 -15.97
CA ASP A 212 -0.67 4.06 -16.70
C ASP A 212 -1.27 2.92 -15.87
N LEU A 213 -2.59 2.86 -15.87
CA LEU A 213 -3.34 1.70 -15.40
C LEU A 213 -3.27 0.62 -16.48
N ILE A 214 -2.47 -0.42 -16.23
CA ILE A 214 -2.19 -1.47 -17.22
C ILE A 214 -3.07 -2.70 -17.07
N TYR A 215 -3.52 -3.00 -15.86
CA TYR A 215 -4.46 -4.08 -15.57
C TYR A 215 -5.47 -3.65 -14.51
N GLN A 216 -6.70 -4.11 -14.68
CA GLN A 216 -7.78 -3.94 -13.72
C GLN A 216 -8.74 -5.12 -13.80
N GLU A 217 -8.99 -5.79 -12.68
CA GLU A 217 -9.87 -6.94 -12.61
C GLU A 217 -10.60 -6.99 -11.26
N ALA A 218 -11.87 -7.40 -11.30
CA ALA A 218 -12.66 -7.68 -10.11
C ALA A 218 -12.26 -9.05 -9.53
N LEU A 219 -12.37 -9.19 -8.19
CA LEU A 219 -12.17 -10.46 -7.48
C LEU A 219 -13.49 -11.02 -7.03
#